data_86f747a3031536a75b90f7b2746ffaeb
#
_entry.id   86f747a3031536a75b90f7b2746ffaeb
#
_cell.length_a   1.000
_cell.length_b   1.000
_cell.length_c   1.000
_cell.angle_alpha   90.00
_cell.angle_beta   90.00
_cell.angle_gamma   90.00
#
_symmetry.space_group_name_H-M   'P 1'
#
loop_
_entity.id
_entity.type
_entity.pdbx_description
1 polymer ?
#
loop_
_entity_poly.entity_id
_entity_poly.type
_entity_poly.pdbx_seq_one_letter_code
_entity_poly.pdbx_strand_id
1 'polypeptide(L)'
;MNLKQSLEKHDFHGVWMRLLALAMILIVAVSALIASPVSAHAAEIGDPSAVKGKTYAVGTDTTFAPFEYRENGKMTGIDMELIRAIAQEEGFEVTIQSLGFNAALQALSSNQVDVVIAGMSITDERKATYDFSNPYFQSGIQMAIAENNDSITSYKDLDGKTVVAKTGSEGESYAKQHASEYGYTVTSVDQSSTMYEMVKSGNADAVFDDYPVLAYGVSQNNGLKIVTPKVPHGEYGMAVNKGKNADLLAAIDDGLNKLIASGEYETIVAQYLGADGAKEQVEAISGKVTDNGADGEAQKKVGFFGLVKQSMPALLTGLKNTLLITLLSFVIALALGVAFGLMKVSENKILRGVSKVYIAVFRGTPILVWAFFFYFGVPQLIGHSVNIWVAGALTLSLNSGAYLAEIVRGAVQSVDSGQMEGARSLGLNHHQAMARVIMPQATAIAMPSIINQLVIMIKDSSLLLAIGFGELLYQAQQLYAANFRVTETLLIVGVMYFVAITILTWLANIVDRKVNR
;
A
#
# COMPACT_ATOMS: atom_id res chain seq x y z
N MET A 1 -0.54 -30.32 48.48
CA MET A 1 -0.36 -30.13 47.01
C MET A 1 -1.46 -29.21 46.47
N ASN A 2 -1.73 -28.03 47.08
CA ASN A 2 -2.90 -27.17 46.68
C ASN A 2 -2.63 -25.65 46.82
N LEU A 3 -1.44 -25.17 47.10
CA LEU A 3 -1.16 -23.71 47.17
C LEU A 3 -0.48 -23.16 45.90
N LYS A 4 0.23 -23.98 45.13
CA LYS A 4 0.90 -23.51 43.88
C LYS A 4 -0.10 -23.29 42.71
N GLN A 5 -1.20 -24.05 42.64
CA GLN A 5 -2.20 -23.91 41.57
C GLN A 5 -3.14 -22.71 41.76
N SER A 6 -3.29 -22.20 43.00
CA SER A 6 -4.13 -21.05 43.29
C SER A 6 -3.46 -19.71 42.95
N LEU A 7 -2.14 -19.62 43.04
CA LEU A 7 -1.37 -18.39 42.79
C LEU A 7 -1.19 -18.09 41.29
N GLU A 8 -1.10 -19.13 40.43
CA GLU A 8 -0.98 -18.93 38.98
C GLU A 8 -2.29 -18.46 38.28
N LYS A 9 -3.46 -18.73 38.86
CA LYS A 9 -4.76 -18.30 38.29
C LYS A 9 -5.07 -16.82 38.54
N HIS A 10 -4.55 -16.22 39.62
CA HIS A 10 -4.83 -14.81 39.95
C HIS A 10 -3.96 -13.81 39.22
N ASP A 11 -2.74 -14.18 38.80
CA ASP A 11 -1.81 -13.24 38.18
C ASP A 11 -2.10 -12.98 36.69
N PHE A 12 -2.69 -13.96 36.00
CA PHE A 12 -2.94 -13.84 34.56
C PHE A 12 -4.04 -12.82 34.22
N HIS A 13 -5.11 -12.74 35.02
CA HIS A 13 -6.15 -11.71 34.87
C HIS A 13 -5.63 -10.31 35.23
N GLY A 14 -4.75 -10.22 36.23
CA GLY A 14 -4.15 -8.97 36.64
C GLY A 14 -3.18 -8.38 35.61
N VAL A 15 -2.40 -9.23 34.94
CA VAL A 15 -1.49 -8.81 33.87
C VAL A 15 -2.27 -8.34 32.65
N TRP A 16 -3.34 -9.02 32.27
CA TRP A 16 -4.22 -8.64 31.16
C TRP A 16 -4.95 -7.31 31.39
N MET A 17 -5.48 -7.13 32.59
CA MET A 17 -6.12 -5.85 32.97
C MET A 17 -5.11 -4.69 32.99
N ARG A 18 -3.86 -4.93 33.40
CA ARG A 18 -2.78 -3.92 33.36
C ARG A 18 -2.35 -3.62 31.94
N LEU A 19 -2.27 -4.59 31.04
CA LEU A 19 -1.94 -4.38 29.63
C LEU A 19 -3.05 -3.64 28.88
N LEU A 20 -4.32 -3.95 29.15
CA LEU A 20 -5.48 -3.22 28.61
C LEU A 20 -5.56 -1.79 29.17
N ALA A 21 -5.27 -1.63 30.47
CA ALA A 21 -5.21 -0.30 31.09
C ALA A 21 -4.03 0.55 30.53
N LEU A 22 -2.87 -0.06 30.30
CA LEU A 22 -1.72 0.60 29.65
C LEU A 22 -2.02 0.97 28.20
N ALA A 23 -2.68 0.08 27.45
CA ALA A 23 -3.12 0.39 26.08
C ALA A 23 -4.14 1.53 26.06
N MET A 24 -5.11 1.55 26.99
CA MET A 24 -6.05 2.67 27.13
C MET A 24 -5.38 3.97 27.57
N ILE A 25 -4.43 3.92 28.49
CA ILE A 25 -3.65 5.08 28.92
C ILE A 25 -2.81 5.63 27.77
N LEU A 26 -2.21 4.76 26.96
CA LEU A 26 -1.44 5.16 25.76
C LEU A 26 -2.35 5.83 24.72
N ILE A 27 -3.55 5.29 24.50
CA ILE A 27 -4.55 5.88 23.60
C ILE A 27 -5.01 7.25 24.11
N VAL A 28 -5.24 7.40 25.42
CA VAL A 28 -5.65 8.68 26.04
C VAL A 28 -4.49 9.69 26.05
N ALA A 29 -3.25 9.26 26.29
CA ALA A 29 -2.08 10.12 26.26
C ALA A 29 -1.77 10.63 24.84
N VAL A 30 -1.91 9.76 23.83
CA VAL A 30 -1.74 10.14 22.41
C VAL A 30 -2.88 11.05 21.94
N SER A 31 -4.13 10.81 22.36
CA SER A 31 -5.24 11.72 22.04
C SER A 31 -5.13 13.07 22.71
N ALA A 32 -4.51 13.17 23.88
CA ALA A 32 -4.22 14.45 24.55
C ALA A 32 -3.10 15.25 23.85
N LEU A 33 -2.13 14.58 23.23
CA LEU A 33 -1.07 15.21 22.44
C LEU A 33 -1.58 15.76 21.09
N ILE A 34 -2.65 15.17 20.53
CA ILE A 34 -3.26 15.57 19.25
C ILE A 34 -4.28 16.72 19.43
N ALA A 35 -4.71 17.00 20.66
CA ALA A 35 -5.72 18.03 20.98
C ALA A 35 -5.14 19.45 21.14
N SER A 36 -4.02 19.79 20.50
CA SER A 36 -3.55 21.17 20.43
C SER A 36 -4.51 22.00 19.58
N PRO A 37 -5.03 23.15 20.04
CA PRO A 37 -5.89 23.98 19.25
C PRO A 37 -5.09 24.51 18.04
N VAL A 38 -5.50 24.12 16.84
CA VAL A 38 -5.04 24.76 15.62
C VAL A 38 -5.65 26.16 15.62
N SER A 39 -4.86 27.16 15.93
CA SER A 39 -5.24 28.56 15.72
C SER A 39 -5.50 28.75 14.24
N ALA A 40 -6.70 29.21 13.88
CA ALA A 40 -7.00 29.64 12.54
C ALA A 40 -6.10 30.86 12.25
N HIS A 41 -5.01 30.67 11.52
CA HIS A 41 -4.24 31.75 10.93
C HIS A 41 -5.01 32.19 9.67
N ALA A 42 -5.27 33.50 9.58
CA ALA A 42 -5.60 34.11 8.30
C ALA A 42 -4.43 33.82 7.34
N ALA A 43 -4.72 33.51 6.08
CA ALA A 43 -3.69 33.27 5.09
C ALA A 43 -2.73 34.46 5.07
N GLU A 44 -1.51 34.28 5.54
CA GLU A 44 -0.45 35.27 5.37
C GLU A 44 -0.09 35.32 3.89
N ILE A 45 -0.08 36.51 3.31
CA ILE A 45 0.46 36.72 1.97
C ILE A 45 1.97 36.52 2.10
N GLY A 46 2.51 35.47 1.48
CA GLY A 46 3.94 35.16 1.54
C GLY A 46 4.79 36.21 0.81
N ASP A 47 6.03 36.38 1.26
CA ASP A 47 7.05 37.19 0.58
C ASP A 47 7.94 36.26 -0.27
N PRO A 48 7.82 36.30 -1.62
CA PRO A 48 8.65 35.45 -2.50
C PRO A 48 10.15 35.71 -2.35
N SER A 49 10.58 36.90 -1.90
CA SER A 49 12.01 37.19 -1.70
C SER A 49 12.60 36.49 -0.47
N ALA A 50 11.75 36.03 0.45
CA ALA A 50 12.17 35.39 1.69
C ALA A 50 12.75 33.97 1.50
N VAL A 51 12.60 33.37 0.30
CA VAL A 51 13.12 32.02 -0.01
C VAL A 51 14.59 32.01 -0.42
N LYS A 52 15.17 33.14 -0.79
CA LYS A 52 16.54 33.24 -1.35
C LYS A 52 17.58 32.60 -0.44
N GLY A 53 18.38 31.70 -1.03
CA GLY A 53 19.45 30.98 -0.34
C GLY A 53 18.99 29.88 0.62
N LYS A 54 17.69 29.60 0.69
CA LYS A 54 17.15 28.48 1.46
C LYS A 54 17.09 27.21 0.63
N THR A 55 17.07 26.05 1.30
CA THR A 55 16.87 24.73 0.65
C THR A 55 15.56 24.16 1.15
N TYR A 56 14.72 23.70 0.21
CA TYR A 56 13.42 23.10 0.51
C TYR A 56 13.37 21.64 0.07
N ALA A 57 12.73 20.81 0.90
CA ALA A 57 12.47 19.41 0.61
C ALA A 57 11.20 19.26 -0.23
N VAL A 58 11.32 18.66 -1.40
CA VAL A 58 10.24 18.44 -2.36
C VAL A 58 9.85 16.97 -2.38
N GLY A 59 8.62 16.64 -2.00
CA GLY A 59 8.05 15.31 -2.14
C GLY A 59 7.46 15.10 -3.53
N THR A 60 7.69 13.94 -4.14
CA THR A 60 7.15 13.60 -5.46
C THR A 60 6.85 12.11 -5.60
N ASP A 61 6.08 11.75 -6.63
CA ASP A 61 5.84 10.35 -6.98
C ASP A 61 7.09 9.69 -7.61
N THR A 62 6.98 8.42 -7.90
CA THR A 62 8.08 7.61 -8.45
C THR A 62 7.86 7.18 -9.89
N THR A 63 6.60 7.13 -10.35
CA THR A 63 6.20 6.45 -11.60
C THR A 63 5.03 7.13 -12.31
N PHE A 64 5.08 8.45 -12.49
CA PHE A 64 4.00 9.23 -13.11
C PHE A 64 4.50 10.00 -14.35
N ALA A 65 5.10 9.28 -15.30
CA ALA A 65 5.56 9.89 -16.55
C ALA A 65 4.38 10.44 -17.37
N PRO A 66 4.55 11.63 -17.98
CA PRO A 66 5.77 12.42 -18.20
C PRO A 66 6.07 13.45 -17.10
N PHE A 67 5.36 13.46 -15.97
CA PHE A 67 5.51 14.49 -14.93
C PHE A 67 6.72 14.22 -14.02
N GLU A 68 6.78 13.03 -13.41
CA GLU A 68 7.90 12.60 -12.60
C GLU A 68 8.16 11.10 -12.74
N TYR A 69 9.35 10.76 -13.10
CA TYR A 69 9.83 9.38 -13.27
C TYR A 69 11.34 9.30 -13.22
N ARG A 70 11.88 8.10 -13.16
CA ARG A 70 13.33 7.90 -13.18
C ARG A 70 13.80 7.53 -14.57
N GLU A 71 14.77 8.31 -15.06
CA GLU A 71 15.53 8.01 -16.25
C GLU A 71 17.03 8.03 -15.92
N ASN A 72 17.77 6.99 -16.29
CA ASN A 72 19.21 6.85 -16.01
C ASN A 72 19.57 7.11 -14.53
N GLY A 73 18.69 6.71 -13.59
CA GLY A 73 18.89 6.87 -12.15
C GLY A 73 18.56 8.26 -11.60
N LYS A 74 18.19 9.22 -12.43
CA LYS A 74 17.80 10.58 -12.03
C LYS A 74 16.28 10.75 -12.13
N MET A 75 15.71 11.55 -11.22
CA MET A 75 14.33 12.02 -11.35
C MET A 75 14.26 13.09 -12.42
N THR A 76 13.37 12.89 -13.41
CA THR A 76 13.12 13.76 -14.55
C THR A 76 11.61 13.87 -14.80
N GLY A 77 11.19 14.68 -15.76
CA GLY A 77 9.82 14.92 -16.13
C GLY A 77 9.42 16.38 -15.94
N ILE A 78 8.23 16.72 -16.42
CA ILE A 78 7.69 18.09 -16.41
C ILE A 78 7.78 18.70 -15.01
N ASP A 79 7.29 18.01 -13.99
CA ASP A 79 7.26 18.48 -12.61
C ASP A 79 8.67 18.74 -12.07
N MET A 80 9.58 17.83 -12.38
CA MET A 80 10.96 17.92 -11.90
C MET A 80 11.73 19.07 -12.56
N GLU A 81 11.45 19.35 -13.81
CA GLU A 81 12.10 20.45 -14.52
C GLU A 81 11.47 21.79 -14.13
N LEU A 82 10.15 21.85 -13.99
CA LEU A 82 9.47 23.06 -13.53
C LEU A 82 9.93 23.50 -12.13
N ILE A 83 9.94 22.59 -11.14
CA ILE A 83 10.34 22.99 -9.78
C ILE A 83 11.82 23.43 -9.71
N ARG A 84 12.70 22.81 -10.52
CA ARG A 84 14.12 23.24 -10.60
C ARG A 84 14.27 24.60 -11.28
N ALA A 85 13.53 24.84 -12.37
CA ALA A 85 13.57 26.12 -13.08
C ALA A 85 13.01 27.26 -12.19
N ILE A 86 11.89 27.01 -11.50
CA ILE A 86 11.32 27.95 -10.50
C ILE A 86 12.35 28.23 -9.39
N ALA A 87 12.98 27.18 -8.84
CA ALA A 87 13.97 27.35 -7.78
C ALA A 87 15.18 28.17 -8.24
N GLN A 88 15.63 27.97 -9.46
CA GLN A 88 16.72 28.75 -10.06
C GLN A 88 16.32 30.22 -10.26
N GLU A 89 15.10 30.47 -10.77
CA GLU A 89 14.60 31.83 -11.03
C GLU A 89 14.42 32.61 -9.71
N GLU A 90 13.92 31.96 -8.65
CA GLU A 90 13.64 32.58 -7.36
C GLU A 90 14.84 32.54 -6.37
N GLY A 91 15.93 31.85 -6.74
CA GLY A 91 17.17 31.82 -5.96
C GLY A 91 17.11 30.95 -4.71
N PHE A 92 16.33 29.86 -4.71
CA PHE A 92 16.34 28.85 -3.67
C PHE A 92 16.82 27.48 -4.22
N GLU A 93 17.10 26.53 -3.33
CA GLU A 93 17.52 25.18 -3.68
C GLU A 93 16.44 24.16 -3.36
N VAL A 94 16.41 23.05 -4.09
CA VAL A 94 15.47 21.94 -3.85
C VAL A 94 16.18 20.61 -3.65
N THR A 95 15.70 19.82 -2.66
CA THR A 95 16.10 18.44 -2.44
C THR A 95 14.91 17.54 -2.73
N ILE A 96 14.97 16.78 -3.83
CA ILE A 96 13.85 15.96 -4.30
C ILE A 96 13.85 14.61 -3.58
N GLN A 97 12.71 14.26 -2.97
CA GLN A 97 12.43 12.99 -2.33
C GLN A 97 11.36 12.23 -3.12
N SER A 98 11.79 11.21 -3.85
CA SER A 98 10.92 10.33 -4.62
C SER A 98 10.34 9.25 -3.71
N LEU A 99 9.07 9.41 -3.30
CA LEU A 99 8.43 8.63 -2.23
C LEU A 99 7.27 7.76 -2.74
N GLY A 100 6.62 8.16 -3.83
CA GLY A 100 5.31 7.70 -4.25
C GLY A 100 4.22 8.65 -3.76
N PHE A 101 3.12 8.78 -4.52
CA PHE A 101 2.10 9.82 -4.32
C PHE A 101 1.57 9.90 -2.88
N ASN A 102 1.02 8.81 -2.36
CA ASN A 102 0.48 8.78 -1.00
C ASN A 102 1.55 9.00 0.09
N ALA A 103 2.76 8.48 -0.11
CA ALA A 103 3.86 8.69 0.83
C ALA A 103 4.37 10.13 0.79
N ALA A 104 4.35 10.81 -0.37
CA ALA A 104 4.67 12.23 -0.47
C ALA A 104 3.65 13.11 0.27
N LEU A 105 2.35 12.80 0.16
CA LEU A 105 1.31 13.49 0.94
C LEU A 105 1.46 13.27 2.45
N GLN A 106 1.84 12.07 2.86
CA GLN A 106 2.13 11.78 4.28
C GLN A 106 3.38 12.54 4.78
N ALA A 107 4.43 12.59 3.96
CA ALA A 107 5.64 13.34 4.26
C ALA A 107 5.35 14.84 4.37
N LEU A 108 4.49 15.40 3.51
CA LEU A 108 4.02 16.78 3.60
C LEU A 108 3.25 17.00 4.91
N SER A 109 2.24 16.17 5.19
CA SER A 109 1.42 16.29 6.41
C SER A 109 2.23 16.18 7.70
N SER A 110 3.32 15.41 7.69
CA SER A 110 4.26 15.27 8.83
C SER A 110 5.41 16.27 8.83
N ASN A 111 5.44 17.24 7.91
CA ASN A 111 6.49 18.23 7.69
C ASN A 111 7.90 17.61 7.44
N GLN A 112 7.95 16.44 6.80
CA GLN A 112 9.20 15.84 6.32
C GLN A 112 9.61 16.40 4.96
N VAL A 113 8.65 16.93 4.20
CA VAL A 113 8.86 17.74 3.01
C VAL A 113 8.11 19.07 3.14
N ASP A 114 8.58 20.08 2.43
CA ASP A 114 8.04 21.44 2.48
C ASP A 114 6.94 21.66 1.45
N VAL A 115 7.06 21.00 0.31
CA VAL A 115 6.14 21.08 -0.83
C VAL A 115 6.05 19.73 -1.52
N VAL A 116 4.87 19.44 -2.12
CA VAL A 116 4.66 18.29 -3.01
C VAL A 116 4.35 18.79 -4.41
N ILE A 117 5.05 18.23 -5.40
CA ILE A 117 4.74 18.33 -6.82
C ILE A 117 4.72 16.90 -7.39
N ALA A 118 3.56 16.46 -7.87
CA ALA A 118 3.32 15.06 -8.24
C ALA A 118 2.08 14.89 -9.13
N GLY A 119 1.91 15.73 -10.14
CA GLY A 119 0.70 15.74 -10.97
C GLY A 119 -0.56 15.87 -10.12
N MET A 120 -0.51 16.65 -9.04
CA MET A 120 -1.55 16.67 -8.03
C MET A 120 -2.70 17.60 -8.40
N SER A 121 -3.88 17.03 -8.68
CA SER A 121 -5.08 17.82 -8.97
C SER A 121 -5.50 18.67 -7.79
N ILE A 122 -5.84 19.92 -8.06
CA ILE A 122 -6.41 20.87 -7.11
C ILE A 122 -7.90 20.55 -6.94
N THR A 123 -8.28 20.01 -5.78
CA THR A 123 -9.70 19.71 -5.45
C THR A 123 -10.11 20.41 -4.17
N ASP A 124 -11.41 20.64 -3.99
CA ASP A 124 -11.93 21.31 -2.79
C ASP A 124 -11.65 20.50 -1.52
N GLU A 125 -11.67 19.18 -1.63
CA GLU A 125 -11.32 18.27 -0.54
C GLU A 125 -9.85 18.47 -0.13
N ARG A 126 -8.93 18.55 -1.10
CA ARG A 126 -7.50 18.76 -0.84
C ARG A 126 -7.21 20.17 -0.35
N LYS A 127 -7.91 21.20 -0.85
CA LYS A 127 -7.84 22.60 -0.36
C LYS A 127 -8.19 22.73 1.13
N ALA A 128 -9.01 21.84 1.67
CA ALA A 128 -9.28 21.81 3.10
C ALA A 128 -8.06 21.47 3.96
N THR A 129 -7.07 20.76 3.37
CA THR A 129 -5.88 20.24 4.09
C THR A 129 -4.59 20.91 3.67
N TYR A 130 -4.49 21.35 2.42
CA TYR A 130 -3.32 21.95 1.80
C TYR A 130 -3.63 23.32 1.21
N ASP A 131 -2.60 24.16 1.10
CA ASP A 131 -2.61 25.34 0.24
C ASP A 131 -1.88 24.99 -1.06
N PHE A 132 -2.43 25.48 -2.19
CA PHE A 132 -1.94 25.17 -3.52
C PHE A 132 -1.36 26.41 -4.20
N SER A 133 -0.36 26.18 -5.05
CA SER A 133 0.07 27.18 -6.04
C SER A 133 -1.03 27.45 -7.05
N ASN A 134 -0.82 28.47 -7.87
CA ASN A 134 -1.53 28.61 -9.13
C ASN A 134 -1.42 27.32 -9.95
N PRO A 135 -2.46 26.98 -10.75
CA PRO A 135 -2.40 25.83 -11.62
C PRO A 135 -1.20 25.90 -12.57
N TYR A 136 -0.42 24.82 -12.62
CA TYR A 136 0.69 24.73 -13.57
C TYR A 136 0.41 23.80 -14.76
N PHE A 137 -0.70 23.05 -14.74
CA PHE A 137 -1.07 22.12 -15.80
C PHE A 137 -2.59 21.86 -15.82
N GLN A 138 -3.21 21.83 -17.01
CA GLN A 138 -4.60 21.43 -17.18
C GLN A 138 -4.67 19.95 -17.49
N SER A 139 -5.29 19.16 -16.62
CA SER A 139 -5.46 17.72 -16.79
C SER A 139 -6.89 17.30 -17.13
N GLY A 140 -7.17 16.03 -17.10
CA GLY A 140 -8.46 15.40 -17.29
C GLY A 140 -8.32 13.90 -17.27
N ILE A 141 -9.43 13.19 -17.21
CA ILE A 141 -9.47 11.73 -17.09
C ILE A 141 -9.71 11.08 -18.44
N GLN A 142 -9.09 9.93 -18.64
CA GLN A 142 -9.28 9.11 -19.82
C GLN A 142 -9.28 7.62 -19.45
N MET A 143 -9.87 6.79 -20.27
CA MET A 143 -9.87 5.33 -20.11
C MET A 143 -8.93 4.67 -21.11
N ALA A 144 -8.12 3.75 -20.62
CA ALA A 144 -7.32 2.85 -21.46
C ALA A 144 -7.58 1.38 -21.09
N ILE A 145 -7.34 0.52 -22.06
CA ILE A 145 -7.46 -0.94 -21.97
C ILE A 145 -6.19 -1.60 -22.49
N ALA A 146 -6.06 -2.92 -22.34
CA ALA A 146 -4.97 -3.65 -22.96
C ALA A 146 -5.02 -3.50 -24.49
N GLU A 147 -3.86 -3.35 -25.12
CA GLU A 147 -3.76 -3.13 -26.57
C GLU A 147 -4.45 -4.21 -27.39
N ASN A 148 -4.40 -5.46 -26.94
CA ASN A 148 -4.99 -6.64 -27.57
C ASN A 148 -6.48 -6.86 -27.21
N ASN A 149 -7.10 -6.00 -26.43
CA ASN A 149 -8.51 -6.11 -26.05
C ASN A 149 -9.39 -5.26 -26.98
N ASP A 150 -10.23 -5.87 -27.80
CA ASP A 150 -11.15 -5.20 -28.72
C ASP A 150 -12.62 -5.25 -28.23
N SER A 151 -12.86 -5.78 -27.03
CA SER A 151 -14.21 -5.94 -26.50
C SER A 151 -14.77 -4.70 -25.78
N ILE A 152 -13.91 -3.73 -25.45
CA ILE A 152 -14.27 -2.50 -24.74
C ILE A 152 -13.95 -1.32 -25.63
N THR A 153 -14.97 -0.53 -25.99
CA THR A 153 -14.85 0.65 -26.86
C THR A 153 -15.43 1.92 -26.20
N SER A 154 -16.17 1.75 -25.10
CA SER A 154 -16.83 2.82 -24.38
C SER A 154 -17.04 2.46 -22.91
N TYR A 155 -17.43 3.43 -22.09
CA TYR A 155 -17.79 3.20 -20.68
C TYR A 155 -18.93 2.20 -20.50
N LYS A 156 -19.85 2.07 -21.47
CA LYS A 156 -21.00 1.15 -21.42
C LYS A 156 -20.59 -0.32 -21.48
N ASP A 157 -19.40 -0.59 -22.02
CA ASP A 157 -18.88 -1.98 -22.14
C ASP A 157 -18.24 -2.46 -20.83
N LEU A 158 -18.27 -1.63 -19.76
CA LEU A 158 -17.67 -1.94 -18.47
C LEU A 158 -18.60 -2.69 -17.51
N ASP A 159 -19.85 -2.96 -17.88
CA ASP A 159 -20.77 -3.71 -17.02
C ASP A 159 -20.22 -5.09 -16.61
N GLY A 160 -20.19 -5.34 -15.30
CA GLY A 160 -19.60 -6.54 -14.70
C GLY A 160 -18.07 -6.63 -14.77
N LYS A 161 -17.38 -5.58 -15.24
CA LYS A 161 -15.92 -5.52 -15.40
C LYS A 161 -15.21 -4.99 -14.16
N THR A 162 -13.88 -5.12 -14.16
CA THR A 162 -13.00 -4.55 -13.14
C THR A 162 -12.21 -3.40 -13.74
N VAL A 163 -12.37 -2.23 -13.14
CA VAL A 163 -11.58 -1.03 -13.44
C VAL A 163 -10.53 -0.85 -12.37
N VAL A 164 -9.30 -0.53 -12.76
CA VAL A 164 -8.22 -0.20 -11.83
C VAL A 164 -7.90 1.29 -11.89
N ALA A 165 -7.60 1.86 -10.73
CA ALA A 165 -7.17 3.24 -10.58
C ALA A 165 -6.10 3.37 -9.50
N LYS A 166 -5.37 4.50 -9.47
CA LYS A 166 -4.35 4.76 -8.46
C LYS A 166 -4.99 5.33 -7.21
N THR A 167 -4.64 4.75 -6.06
CA THR A 167 -5.17 5.15 -4.74
C THR A 167 -4.96 6.63 -4.47
N GLY A 168 -6.03 7.34 -4.12
CA GLY A 168 -6.02 8.76 -3.79
C GLY A 168 -5.88 9.70 -4.99
N SER A 169 -5.88 9.17 -6.23
CA SER A 169 -5.85 10.00 -7.45
C SER A 169 -7.24 10.48 -7.86
N GLU A 170 -7.27 11.46 -8.75
CA GLU A 170 -8.51 11.94 -9.35
C GLU A 170 -9.15 10.86 -10.24
N GLY A 171 -8.33 10.05 -10.92
CA GLY A 171 -8.79 8.87 -11.66
C GLY A 171 -9.53 7.86 -10.80
N GLU A 172 -9.11 7.67 -9.55
CA GLU A 172 -9.84 6.83 -8.60
C GLU A 172 -11.18 7.44 -8.18
N SER A 173 -11.19 8.75 -7.88
CA SER A 173 -12.41 9.48 -7.52
C SER A 173 -13.44 9.41 -8.66
N TYR A 174 -12.99 9.66 -9.89
CA TYR A 174 -13.82 9.54 -11.10
C TYR A 174 -14.34 8.11 -11.29
N ALA A 175 -13.47 7.11 -11.17
CA ALA A 175 -13.87 5.71 -11.30
C ALA A 175 -14.93 5.31 -10.25
N LYS A 176 -14.77 5.70 -9.00
CA LYS A 176 -15.72 5.40 -7.91
C LYS A 176 -17.07 6.10 -8.12
N GLN A 177 -17.03 7.35 -8.58
CA GLN A 177 -18.25 8.14 -8.83
C GLN A 177 -19.13 7.50 -9.91
N HIS A 178 -18.55 6.95 -10.97
CA HIS A 178 -19.27 6.41 -12.12
C HIS A 178 -19.47 4.88 -12.06
N ALA A 179 -18.95 4.20 -11.04
CA ALA A 179 -19.01 2.75 -10.93
C ALA A 179 -20.45 2.19 -10.95
N SER A 180 -21.39 2.84 -10.25
CA SER A 180 -22.78 2.42 -10.22
C SER A 180 -23.53 2.72 -11.51
N GLU A 181 -23.12 3.75 -12.25
CA GLU A 181 -23.74 4.14 -13.52
C GLU A 181 -23.44 3.13 -14.62
N TYR A 182 -22.18 2.63 -14.67
CA TYR A 182 -21.72 1.73 -15.73
C TYR A 182 -21.54 0.28 -15.27
N GLY A 183 -21.88 -0.06 -14.02
CA GLY A 183 -21.93 -1.45 -13.53
C GLY A 183 -20.59 -2.12 -13.26
N TYR A 184 -19.46 -1.38 -13.17
CA TYR A 184 -18.14 -1.96 -12.93
C TYR A 184 -17.73 -1.92 -11.45
N THR A 185 -16.71 -2.69 -11.11
CA THR A 185 -16.05 -2.64 -9.79
C THR A 185 -14.71 -1.93 -9.88
N VAL A 186 -14.35 -1.18 -8.84
CA VAL A 186 -13.07 -0.45 -8.79
C VAL A 186 -12.09 -1.17 -7.88
N THR A 187 -10.88 -1.42 -8.41
CA THR A 187 -9.72 -1.86 -7.63
C THR A 187 -8.69 -0.74 -7.61
N SER A 188 -8.18 -0.41 -6.42
CA SER A 188 -7.19 0.65 -6.28
C SER A 188 -5.82 0.08 -5.92
N VAL A 189 -4.76 0.68 -6.48
CA VAL A 189 -3.36 0.32 -6.23
C VAL A 189 -2.52 1.58 -6.07
N ASP A 190 -1.38 1.48 -5.36
CA ASP A 190 -0.56 2.67 -5.07
C ASP A 190 0.33 3.15 -6.21
N GLN A 191 0.70 2.24 -7.10
CA GLN A 191 1.68 2.51 -8.15
C GLN A 191 1.03 2.46 -9.52
N SER A 192 1.23 3.49 -10.35
CA SER A 192 0.74 3.51 -11.73
C SER A 192 1.29 2.34 -12.56
N SER A 193 2.54 1.94 -12.33
CA SER A 193 3.12 0.76 -12.98
C SER A 193 2.35 -0.53 -12.66
N THR A 194 1.95 -0.73 -11.39
CA THR A 194 1.11 -1.87 -10.97
C THR A 194 -0.26 -1.82 -11.62
N MET A 195 -0.86 -0.63 -11.67
CA MET A 195 -2.16 -0.38 -12.31
C MET A 195 -2.14 -0.80 -13.78
N TYR A 196 -1.13 -0.40 -14.53
CA TYR A 196 -1.00 -0.76 -15.95
C TYR A 196 -0.72 -2.26 -16.15
N GLU A 197 0.10 -2.87 -15.30
CA GLU A 197 0.34 -4.32 -15.34
C GLU A 197 -0.93 -5.14 -15.06
N MET A 198 -1.83 -4.67 -14.22
CA MET A 198 -3.12 -5.34 -13.99
C MET A 198 -3.97 -5.39 -15.26
N VAL A 199 -4.01 -4.30 -16.03
CA VAL A 199 -4.76 -4.27 -17.30
C VAL A 199 -4.08 -5.17 -18.35
N LYS A 200 -2.77 -5.09 -18.52
CA LYS A 200 -2.02 -5.91 -19.47
C LYS A 200 -2.10 -7.41 -19.16
N SER A 201 -2.11 -7.79 -17.90
CA SER A 201 -2.22 -9.18 -17.46
C SER A 201 -3.66 -9.72 -17.40
N GLY A 202 -4.66 -8.88 -17.69
CA GLY A 202 -6.07 -9.24 -17.61
C GLY A 202 -6.63 -9.38 -16.19
N ASN A 203 -5.91 -8.88 -15.18
CA ASN A 203 -6.40 -8.81 -13.78
C ASN A 203 -7.34 -7.61 -13.56
N ALA A 204 -7.34 -6.65 -14.48
CA ALA A 204 -8.33 -5.60 -14.63
C ALA A 204 -8.66 -5.44 -16.11
N ASP A 205 -9.88 -5.00 -16.42
CA ASP A 205 -10.36 -4.84 -17.79
C ASP A 205 -10.01 -3.49 -18.38
N ALA A 206 -9.99 -2.44 -17.55
CA ALA A 206 -9.68 -1.07 -17.93
C ALA A 206 -9.00 -0.29 -16.80
N VAL A 207 -8.35 0.81 -17.17
CA VAL A 207 -7.76 1.78 -16.25
C VAL A 207 -8.37 3.16 -16.50
N PHE A 208 -8.68 3.89 -15.42
CA PHE A 208 -8.88 5.33 -15.45
C PHE A 208 -7.65 6.02 -14.89
N ASP A 209 -7.10 6.93 -15.66
CA ASP A 209 -5.94 7.73 -15.26
C ASP A 209 -5.97 9.07 -15.99
N ASP A 210 -5.05 9.95 -15.64
CA ASP A 210 -4.91 11.25 -16.26
C ASP A 210 -4.51 11.14 -17.73
N TYR A 211 -5.21 11.89 -18.60
CA TYR A 211 -5.02 11.76 -20.05
C TYR A 211 -3.59 12.00 -20.53
N PRO A 212 -2.80 12.94 -19.97
CA PRO A 212 -1.44 13.16 -20.45
C PRO A 212 -0.53 11.98 -20.11
N VAL A 213 -0.77 11.32 -18.99
CA VAL A 213 -0.02 10.12 -18.54
C VAL A 213 -0.33 8.93 -19.44
N LEU A 214 -1.63 8.70 -19.71
CA LEU A 214 -2.04 7.62 -20.63
C LEU A 214 -1.54 7.85 -22.03
N ALA A 215 -1.68 9.07 -22.57
CA ALA A 215 -1.22 9.41 -23.92
C ALA A 215 0.30 9.24 -24.07
N TYR A 216 1.07 9.70 -23.08
CA TYR A 216 2.51 9.48 -23.04
C TYR A 216 2.86 7.99 -22.98
N GLY A 217 2.24 7.23 -22.08
CA GLY A 217 2.47 5.79 -21.97
C GLY A 217 2.19 5.03 -23.27
N VAL A 218 1.06 5.33 -23.93
CA VAL A 218 0.69 4.74 -25.23
C VAL A 218 1.69 5.13 -26.31
N SER A 219 2.17 6.38 -26.35
CA SER A 219 3.22 6.81 -27.29
C SER A 219 4.55 6.06 -27.10
N GLN A 220 4.81 5.57 -25.89
CA GLN A 220 5.98 4.74 -25.55
C GLN A 220 5.71 3.23 -25.72
N ASN A 221 4.60 2.83 -26.35
CA ASN A 221 4.19 1.43 -26.58
C ASN A 221 4.11 0.63 -25.27
N ASN A 222 3.46 1.19 -24.25
CA ASN A 222 3.31 0.55 -22.93
C ASN A 222 2.35 -0.65 -22.91
N GLY A 223 1.81 -1.09 -24.06
CA GLY A 223 0.88 -2.20 -24.20
C GLY A 223 -0.58 -1.88 -23.86
N LEU A 224 -0.90 -0.59 -23.75
CA LEU A 224 -2.26 -0.09 -23.59
C LEU A 224 -2.73 0.67 -24.83
N LYS A 225 -4.05 0.81 -24.97
CA LYS A 225 -4.69 1.70 -25.95
C LYS A 225 -5.79 2.52 -25.28
N ILE A 226 -5.90 3.78 -25.68
CA ILE A 226 -6.94 4.71 -25.24
C ILE A 226 -8.20 4.44 -26.08
N VAL A 227 -9.36 4.36 -25.42
CA VAL A 227 -10.63 4.04 -26.06
C VAL A 227 -11.75 5.05 -25.79
N THR A 228 -11.46 6.12 -25.05
CA THR A 228 -12.43 7.20 -24.80
C THR A 228 -11.85 8.57 -25.12
N PRO A 229 -12.67 9.57 -25.44
CA PRO A 229 -12.23 10.97 -25.43
C PRO A 229 -11.70 11.38 -24.05
N LYS A 230 -10.82 12.38 -24.01
CA LYS A 230 -10.42 13.02 -22.75
C LYS A 230 -11.63 13.76 -22.15
N VAL A 231 -11.86 13.55 -20.86
CA VAL A 231 -12.84 14.33 -20.08
C VAL A 231 -12.03 15.39 -19.34
N PRO A 232 -12.18 16.70 -19.66
CA PRO A 232 -11.50 17.76 -18.91
C PRO A 232 -11.88 17.67 -17.43
N HIS A 233 -10.90 17.46 -16.56
CA HIS A 233 -11.15 17.29 -15.14
C HIS A 233 -9.87 17.56 -14.35
N GLY A 234 -9.91 18.56 -13.48
CA GLY A 234 -8.80 18.90 -12.61
C GLY A 234 -7.68 19.73 -13.25
N GLU A 235 -7.00 20.45 -12.42
CA GLU A 235 -5.80 21.23 -12.69
C GLU A 235 -4.73 20.80 -11.70
N TYR A 236 -3.49 20.72 -12.13
CA TYR A 236 -2.40 20.38 -11.21
C TYR A 236 -1.86 21.64 -10.53
N GLY A 237 -1.61 21.50 -9.22
CA GLY A 237 -0.94 22.51 -8.40
C GLY A 237 0.11 21.90 -7.50
N MET A 238 1.07 22.71 -7.09
CA MET A 238 2.05 22.35 -6.08
C MET A 238 1.44 22.59 -4.71
N ALA A 239 1.55 21.65 -3.78
CA ALA A 239 0.87 21.69 -2.50
C ALA A 239 1.84 21.91 -1.34
N VAL A 240 1.47 22.79 -0.41
CA VAL A 240 2.11 22.97 0.90
C VAL A 240 1.11 22.67 2.01
N ASN A 241 1.57 22.42 3.24
CA ASN A 241 0.66 22.25 4.37
C ASN A 241 -0.14 23.54 4.62
N LYS A 242 -1.42 23.37 4.96
CA LYS A 242 -2.35 24.47 5.21
C LYS A 242 -1.79 25.47 6.21
N GLY A 243 -1.72 26.73 5.80
CA GLY A 243 -1.19 27.84 6.60
C GLY A 243 0.33 27.76 6.88
N LYS A 244 1.10 27.01 6.08
CA LYS A 244 2.57 26.92 6.19
C LYS A 244 3.24 27.21 4.87
N ASN A 245 4.53 27.59 4.93
CA ASN A 245 5.36 27.83 3.76
C ASN A 245 4.75 28.84 2.76
N ALA A 246 4.03 29.86 3.26
CA ALA A 246 3.41 30.89 2.44
C ALA A 246 4.42 31.61 1.52
N ASP A 247 5.63 31.89 2.03
CA ASP A 247 6.71 32.50 1.24
C ASP A 247 7.14 31.60 0.09
N LEU A 248 7.24 30.27 0.34
CA LEU A 248 7.60 29.31 -0.71
C LEU A 248 6.50 29.23 -1.77
N LEU A 249 5.23 29.21 -1.35
CA LEU A 249 4.09 29.17 -2.27
C LEU A 249 4.05 30.42 -3.14
N ALA A 250 4.26 31.62 -2.56
CA ALA A 250 4.36 32.88 -3.28
C ALA A 250 5.53 32.91 -4.27
N ALA A 251 6.69 32.36 -3.88
CA ALA A 251 7.84 32.24 -4.79
C ALA A 251 7.61 31.24 -5.93
N ILE A 252 6.91 30.15 -5.65
CA ILE A 252 6.49 29.18 -6.71
C ILE A 252 5.57 29.86 -7.71
N ASP A 253 4.59 30.64 -7.25
CA ASP A 253 3.66 31.32 -8.13
C ASP A 253 4.36 32.42 -8.97
N ASP A 254 5.25 33.19 -8.35
CA ASP A 254 6.01 34.24 -9.06
C ASP A 254 6.96 33.62 -10.09
N GLY A 255 7.71 32.58 -9.71
CA GLY A 255 8.59 31.86 -10.61
C GLY A 255 7.85 31.20 -11.77
N LEU A 256 6.71 30.54 -11.52
CA LEU A 256 5.87 29.96 -12.58
C LEU A 256 5.41 31.05 -13.58
N ASN A 257 4.99 32.21 -13.09
CA ASN A 257 4.60 33.33 -13.94
C ASN A 257 5.76 33.82 -14.81
N LYS A 258 6.97 33.92 -14.26
CA LYS A 258 8.18 34.29 -14.99
C LYS A 258 8.55 33.27 -16.07
N LEU A 259 8.45 31.96 -15.77
CA LEU A 259 8.70 30.89 -16.75
C LEU A 259 7.68 30.91 -17.89
N ILE A 260 6.42 31.21 -17.61
CA ILE A 260 5.37 31.36 -18.64
C ILE A 260 5.67 32.58 -19.50
N ALA A 261 5.99 33.72 -18.90
CA ALA A 261 6.27 34.97 -19.59
C ALA A 261 7.54 34.90 -20.47
N SER A 262 8.56 34.16 -20.04
CA SER A 262 9.80 33.97 -20.80
C SER A 262 9.70 32.92 -21.91
N GLY A 263 8.65 32.07 -21.93
CA GLY A 263 8.51 30.93 -22.84
C GLY A 263 9.29 29.69 -22.40
N GLU A 264 9.95 29.71 -21.22
CA GLU A 264 10.67 28.56 -20.68
C GLU A 264 9.72 27.44 -20.28
N TYR A 265 8.54 27.78 -19.71
CA TYR A 265 7.48 26.81 -19.43
C TYR A 265 7.08 26.03 -20.69
N GLU A 266 6.81 26.73 -21.82
CA GLU A 266 6.47 26.09 -23.10
C GLU A 266 7.59 25.18 -23.58
N THR A 267 8.84 25.60 -23.42
CA THR A 267 10.02 24.80 -23.79
C THR A 267 10.12 23.51 -22.99
N ILE A 268 9.91 23.57 -21.67
CA ILE A 268 9.92 22.40 -20.78
C ILE A 268 8.81 21.43 -21.18
N VAL A 269 7.56 21.90 -21.30
CA VAL A 269 6.42 21.04 -21.61
C VAL A 269 6.52 20.44 -23.02
N ALA A 270 7.06 21.19 -23.99
CA ALA A 270 7.22 20.71 -25.36
C ALA A 270 8.18 19.52 -25.49
N GLN A 271 9.14 19.37 -24.60
CA GLN A 271 10.05 18.21 -24.60
C GLN A 271 9.29 16.88 -24.38
N TYR A 272 8.17 16.92 -23.68
CA TYR A 272 7.39 15.73 -23.28
C TYR A 272 6.10 15.56 -24.10
N LEU A 273 5.41 16.67 -24.42
CA LEU A 273 4.10 16.64 -25.06
C LEU A 273 4.11 17.18 -26.51
N GLY A 274 5.27 17.60 -27.00
CA GLY A 274 5.39 18.26 -28.29
C GLY A 274 4.93 19.71 -28.28
N ALA A 275 5.21 20.44 -29.35
CA ALA A 275 4.93 21.89 -29.43
C ALA A 275 3.44 22.24 -29.33
N ASP A 276 2.57 21.42 -29.95
CA ASP A 276 1.12 21.67 -29.92
C ASP A 276 0.53 21.44 -28.51
N GLY A 277 0.98 20.38 -27.82
CA GLY A 277 0.57 20.09 -26.44
C GLY A 277 1.04 21.18 -25.46
N ALA A 278 2.26 21.70 -25.65
CA ALA A 278 2.76 22.80 -24.83
C ALA A 278 1.97 24.09 -25.01
N LYS A 279 1.61 24.46 -26.25
CA LYS A 279 0.78 25.63 -26.53
C LYS A 279 -0.62 25.49 -25.92
N GLU A 280 -1.26 24.31 -26.06
CA GLU A 280 -2.56 24.03 -25.42
C GLU A 280 -2.47 24.27 -23.89
N GLN A 281 -1.39 23.87 -23.25
CA GLN A 281 -1.19 24.09 -21.82
C GLN A 281 -0.99 25.56 -21.46
N VAL A 282 -0.16 26.29 -22.19
CA VAL A 282 0.04 27.75 -21.98
C VAL A 282 -1.29 28.50 -22.10
N GLU A 283 -2.11 28.21 -23.12
CA GLU A 283 -3.43 28.81 -23.29
C GLU A 283 -4.38 28.46 -22.14
N ALA A 284 -4.34 27.20 -21.67
CA ALA A 284 -5.22 26.74 -20.61
C ALA A 284 -4.94 27.36 -19.25
N ILE A 285 -3.65 27.64 -18.93
CA ILE A 285 -3.26 28.16 -17.61
C ILE A 285 -3.08 29.68 -17.57
N SER A 286 -2.75 30.35 -18.69
CA SER A 286 -2.47 31.80 -18.74
C SER A 286 -3.67 32.68 -18.32
N GLY A 287 -4.90 32.19 -18.42
CA GLY A 287 -6.10 32.91 -18.00
C GLY A 287 -6.46 32.75 -16.52
N LYS A 288 -5.77 31.88 -15.79
CA LYS A 288 -6.17 31.42 -14.45
C LYS A 288 -5.23 31.87 -13.32
N VAL A 289 -4.14 32.51 -13.68
CA VAL A 289 -3.08 32.96 -12.77
C VAL A 289 -3.50 34.10 -11.81
N THR A 290 -4.70 34.65 -11.95
CA THR A 290 -5.11 35.86 -11.22
C THR A 290 -6.18 35.66 -10.14
N ASP A 291 -6.73 34.47 -9.94
CA ASP A 291 -7.86 34.28 -9.00
C ASP A 291 -7.70 33.08 -8.07
N ASN A 292 -6.81 33.20 -7.08
CA ASN A 292 -6.82 32.34 -5.90
C ASN A 292 -7.81 32.89 -4.85
N GLY A 293 -9.09 32.94 -5.22
CA GLY A 293 -10.17 33.19 -4.28
C GLY A 293 -10.25 32.07 -3.25
N ALA A 294 -9.83 32.36 -2.05
CA ALA A 294 -9.98 31.51 -0.86
C ALA A 294 -11.46 31.43 -0.46
N ASP A 295 -12.26 30.67 -1.15
CA ASP A 295 -13.64 30.33 -0.76
C ASP A 295 -13.87 28.82 -0.88
N GLY A 296 -13.17 28.04 -0.07
CA GLY A 296 -13.54 26.67 0.25
C GLY A 296 -14.23 26.67 1.61
N GLU A 297 -15.53 26.44 1.68
CA GLU A 297 -16.19 26.14 2.95
C GLU A 297 -15.48 24.99 3.63
N ALA A 298 -14.83 25.26 4.76
CA ALA A 298 -14.16 24.25 5.58
C ALA A 298 -15.18 23.19 5.99
N GLN A 299 -15.11 22.01 5.38
CA GLN A 299 -15.86 20.85 5.84
C GLN A 299 -15.59 20.67 7.35
N LYS A 300 -16.65 20.64 8.14
CA LYS A 300 -16.59 20.51 9.60
C LYS A 300 -15.77 19.27 9.93
N LYS A 301 -14.53 19.43 10.43
CA LYS A 301 -13.63 18.30 10.79
C LYS A 301 -14.36 17.41 11.79
N VAL A 302 -14.70 16.21 11.39
CA VAL A 302 -15.29 15.18 12.24
C VAL A 302 -14.27 14.82 13.32
N GLY A 303 -14.64 14.87 14.62
CA GLY A 303 -13.75 14.52 15.72
C GLY A 303 -13.28 13.05 15.62
N PHE A 304 -12.26 12.67 16.44
CA PHE A 304 -11.66 11.32 16.41
C PHE A 304 -12.68 10.19 16.51
N PHE A 305 -13.65 10.26 17.42
CA PHE A 305 -14.70 9.24 17.55
C PHE A 305 -15.62 9.18 16.33
N GLY A 306 -15.87 10.31 15.68
CA GLY A 306 -16.60 10.34 14.42
C GLY A 306 -15.82 9.65 13.29
N LEU A 307 -14.50 9.88 13.20
CA LEU A 307 -13.63 9.17 12.27
C LEU A 307 -13.67 7.65 12.52
N VAL A 308 -13.52 7.21 13.78
CA VAL A 308 -13.62 5.78 14.13
C VAL A 308 -14.94 5.19 13.66
N LYS A 309 -16.06 5.86 13.95
CA LYS A 309 -17.41 5.38 13.55
C LYS A 309 -17.55 5.29 12.03
N GLN A 310 -17.06 6.28 11.30
CA GLN A 310 -17.13 6.34 9.85
C GLN A 310 -16.22 5.30 9.16
N SER A 311 -15.02 5.09 9.70
CA SER A 311 -14.00 4.18 9.15
C SER A 311 -14.26 2.70 9.48
N MET A 312 -14.97 2.42 10.59
CA MET A 312 -15.11 1.07 11.13
C MET A 312 -15.69 0.03 10.15
N PRO A 313 -16.72 0.32 9.33
CA PRO A 313 -17.25 -0.68 8.38
C PRO A 313 -16.20 -1.16 7.37
N ALA A 314 -15.42 -0.23 6.78
CA ALA A 314 -14.35 -0.57 5.84
C ALA A 314 -13.22 -1.35 6.53
N LEU A 315 -12.78 -0.88 7.69
CA LEU A 315 -11.72 -1.55 8.46
C LEU A 315 -12.11 -2.94 8.93
N LEU A 316 -13.35 -3.17 9.34
CA LEU A 316 -13.85 -4.51 9.70
C LEU A 316 -13.90 -5.43 8.47
N THR A 317 -14.24 -4.90 7.31
CA THR A 317 -14.17 -5.67 6.05
C THR A 317 -12.73 -6.06 5.74
N GLY A 318 -11.79 -5.15 5.86
CA GLY A 318 -10.36 -5.43 5.72
C GLY A 318 -9.86 -6.46 6.73
N LEU A 319 -10.22 -6.32 8.01
CA LEU A 319 -9.86 -7.28 9.05
C LEU A 319 -10.42 -8.68 8.76
N LYS A 320 -11.67 -8.77 8.32
CA LYS A 320 -12.25 -10.05 7.87
C LYS A 320 -11.43 -10.68 6.75
N ASN A 321 -11.05 -9.92 5.73
CA ASN A 321 -10.24 -10.41 4.61
C ASN A 321 -8.84 -10.85 5.08
N THR A 322 -8.18 -10.07 5.95
CA THR A 322 -6.92 -10.44 6.62
C THR A 322 -7.03 -11.81 7.30
N LEU A 323 -8.06 -12.01 8.11
CA LEU A 323 -8.25 -13.25 8.85
C LEU A 323 -8.58 -14.44 7.93
N LEU A 324 -9.44 -14.23 6.93
CA LEU A 324 -9.82 -15.28 5.99
C LEU A 324 -8.65 -15.74 5.13
N ILE A 325 -7.90 -14.82 4.52
CA ILE A 325 -6.75 -15.18 3.68
C ILE A 325 -5.66 -15.86 4.51
N THR A 326 -5.41 -15.36 5.72
CA THR A 326 -4.42 -15.94 6.63
C THR A 326 -4.82 -17.36 7.05
N LEU A 327 -6.07 -17.58 7.45
CA LEU A 327 -6.54 -18.89 7.88
C LEU A 327 -6.50 -19.91 6.73
N LEU A 328 -7.00 -19.52 5.55
CA LEU A 328 -6.94 -20.36 4.34
C LEU A 328 -5.49 -20.73 4.01
N SER A 329 -4.62 -19.74 3.95
CA SER A 329 -3.20 -19.95 3.63
C SER A 329 -2.47 -20.76 4.70
N PHE A 330 -2.83 -20.60 5.97
CA PHE A 330 -2.21 -21.33 7.08
C PHE A 330 -2.52 -22.82 7.02
N VAL A 331 -3.75 -23.22 6.69
CA VAL A 331 -4.10 -24.65 6.53
C VAL A 331 -3.26 -25.28 5.41
N ILE A 332 -3.11 -24.58 4.28
CA ILE A 332 -2.28 -25.06 3.17
C ILE A 332 -0.79 -25.08 3.58
N ALA A 333 -0.31 -24.01 4.22
CA ALA A 333 1.07 -23.91 4.71
C ALA A 333 1.43 -25.00 5.72
N LEU A 334 0.49 -25.35 6.61
CA LEU A 334 0.68 -26.42 7.59
C LEU A 334 0.83 -27.79 6.89
N ALA A 335 -0.03 -28.07 5.91
CA ALA A 335 0.07 -29.30 5.11
C ALA A 335 1.43 -29.39 4.37
N LEU A 336 1.85 -28.30 3.72
CA LEU A 336 3.15 -28.20 3.05
C LEU A 336 4.30 -28.31 4.06
N GLY A 337 4.19 -27.63 5.20
CA GLY A 337 5.19 -27.65 6.26
C GLY A 337 5.42 -29.04 6.81
N VAL A 338 4.37 -29.79 7.09
CA VAL A 338 4.47 -31.19 7.54
C VAL A 338 5.06 -32.06 6.43
N ALA A 339 4.56 -31.98 5.21
CA ALA A 339 5.04 -32.78 4.09
C ALA A 339 6.55 -32.55 3.84
N PHE A 340 6.96 -31.31 3.60
CA PHE A 340 8.36 -30.99 3.31
C PHE A 340 9.27 -31.09 4.54
N GLY A 341 8.77 -30.88 5.75
CA GLY A 341 9.51 -31.10 6.99
C GLY A 341 9.86 -32.58 7.18
N LEU A 342 8.89 -33.48 6.96
CA LEU A 342 9.12 -34.93 7.00
C LEU A 342 10.02 -35.41 5.85
N MET A 343 9.82 -34.88 4.62
CA MET A 343 10.73 -35.16 3.50
C MET A 343 12.18 -34.79 3.85
N LYS A 344 12.39 -33.70 4.58
CA LYS A 344 13.74 -33.21 4.93
C LYS A 344 14.46 -34.09 5.95
N VAL A 345 13.75 -34.78 6.82
CA VAL A 345 14.32 -35.75 7.79
C VAL A 345 14.35 -37.17 7.23
N SER A 346 13.82 -37.43 6.04
CA SER A 346 13.79 -38.73 5.38
C SER A 346 15.20 -39.23 5.06
N GLU A 347 15.41 -40.55 5.13
CA GLU A 347 16.63 -41.21 4.67
C GLU A 347 16.80 -41.15 3.15
N ASN A 348 15.69 -41.01 2.41
CA ASN A 348 15.69 -40.88 0.95
C ASN A 348 16.33 -39.56 0.51
N LYS A 349 17.48 -39.68 -0.20
CA LYS A 349 18.25 -38.52 -0.67
C LYS A 349 17.47 -37.62 -1.65
N ILE A 350 16.55 -38.18 -2.46
CA ILE A 350 15.75 -37.45 -3.44
C ILE A 350 14.71 -36.59 -2.70
N LEU A 351 13.94 -37.21 -1.79
CA LEU A 351 12.94 -36.46 -0.99
C LEU A 351 13.58 -35.33 -0.20
N ARG A 352 14.71 -35.61 0.45
CA ARG A 352 15.48 -34.62 1.16
C ARG A 352 16.02 -33.51 0.27
N GLY A 353 16.44 -33.85 -0.97
CA GLY A 353 16.89 -32.89 -1.98
C GLY A 353 15.78 -31.95 -2.40
N VAL A 354 14.61 -32.48 -2.78
CA VAL A 354 13.42 -31.70 -3.16
C VAL A 354 13.01 -30.73 -2.04
N SER A 355 12.93 -31.23 -0.81
CA SER A 355 12.60 -30.40 0.35
C SER A 355 13.62 -29.28 0.56
N LYS A 356 14.92 -29.56 0.42
CA LYS A 356 15.97 -28.53 0.54
C LYS A 356 15.80 -27.41 -0.50
N VAL A 357 15.52 -27.76 -1.75
CA VAL A 357 15.31 -26.78 -2.83
C VAL A 357 14.08 -25.92 -2.55
N TYR A 358 12.93 -26.53 -2.22
CA TYR A 358 11.72 -25.80 -1.86
C TYR A 358 11.97 -24.79 -0.74
N ILE A 359 12.55 -25.24 0.37
CA ILE A 359 12.83 -24.38 1.53
C ILE A 359 13.81 -23.27 1.18
N ALA A 360 14.87 -23.58 0.42
CA ALA A 360 15.87 -22.58 0.03
C ALA A 360 15.27 -21.49 -0.88
N VAL A 361 14.42 -21.86 -1.83
CA VAL A 361 13.78 -20.93 -2.77
C VAL A 361 12.82 -20.00 -2.02
N PHE A 362 11.86 -20.53 -1.27
CA PHE A 362 10.82 -19.69 -0.65
C PHE A 362 11.31 -18.90 0.57
N ARG A 363 12.29 -19.38 1.31
CA ARG A 363 12.91 -18.62 2.40
C ARG A 363 14.02 -17.67 1.95
N GLY A 364 14.62 -17.93 0.81
CA GLY A 364 15.69 -17.11 0.24
C GLY A 364 15.20 -15.95 -0.64
N THR A 365 13.90 -15.89 -0.93
CA THR A 365 13.31 -14.85 -1.79
C THR A 365 12.29 -14.04 -0.99
N PRO A 366 12.27 -12.69 -1.10
CA PRO A 366 11.28 -11.85 -0.43
C PRO A 366 9.86 -12.25 -0.82
N ILE A 367 8.95 -12.28 0.16
CA ILE A 367 7.56 -12.67 -0.04
C ILE A 367 6.84 -11.79 -1.08
N LEU A 368 7.18 -10.51 -1.15
CA LEU A 368 6.60 -9.55 -2.10
C LEU A 368 6.92 -9.92 -3.57
N VAL A 369 8.10 -10.48 -3.83
CA VAL A 369 8.48 -10.97 -5.16
C VAL A 369 7.54 -12.10 -5.59
N TRP A 370 7.18 -12.99 -4.67
CA TRP A 370 6.22 -14.06 -4.93
C TRP A 370 4.80 -13.55 -5.16
N ALA A 371 4.38 -12.52 -4.41
CA ALA A 371 3.08 -11.88 -4.63
C ALA A 371 2.96 -11.33 -6.06
N PHE A 372 3.95 -10.58 -6.51
CA PHE A 372 4.01 -10.07 -7.88
C PHE A 372 4.13 -11.18 -8.93
N PHE A 373 4.94 -12.20 -8.68
CA PHE A 373 5.09 -13.32 -9.59
C PHE A 373 3.77 -14.07 -9.80
N PHE A 374 3.06 -14.43 -8.72
CA PHE A 374 1.80 -15.17 -8.86
C PHE A 374 0.68 -14.31 -9.43
N TYR A 375 0.66 -13.01 -9.14
CA TYR A 375 -0.44 -12.15 -9.57
C TYR A 375 -0.22 -11.51 -10.95
N PHE A 376 1.01 -11.21 -11.33
CA PHE A 376 1.34 -10.59 -12.62
C PHE A 376 2.16 -11.51 -13.54
N GLY A 377 3.13 -12.25 -13.02
CA GLY A 377 4.01 -13.08 -13.81
C GLY A 377 3.34 -14.34 -14.33
N VAL A 378 2.60 -15.05 -13.47
CA VAL A 378 1.91 -16.29 -13.87
C VAL A 378 0.85 -16.02 -14.95
N PRO A 379 -0.01 -15.00 -14.90
CA PRO A 379 -0.92 -14.67 -15.97
C PRO A 379 -0.27 -14.52 -17.35
N GLN A 380 0.89 -13.89 -17.41
CA GLN A 380 1.64 -13.74 -18.65
C GLN A 380 2.13 -15.08 -19.23
N LEU A 381 2.42 -16.07 -18.37
CA LEU A 381 2.86 -17.39 -18.80
C LEU A 381 1.71 -18.30 -19.26
N ILE A 382 0.54 -18.21 -18.61
CA ILE A 382 -0.60 -19.09 -18.88
C ILE A 382 -1.68 -18.49 -19.78
N GLY A 383 -1.59 -17.17 -20.07
CA GLY A 383 -2.54 -16.44 -20.92
C GLY A 383 -3.91 -16.16 -20.26
N HIS A 384 -4.03 -16.28 -18.94
CA HIS A 384 -5.27 -16.04 -18.20
C HIS A 384 -4.99 -15.30 -16.89
N SER A 385 -5.95 -14.46 -16.46
CA SER A 385 -5.88 -13.78 -15.15
C SER A 385 -5.90 -14.79 -14.00
N VAL A 386 -5.22 -14.46 -12.92
CA VAL A 386 -5.22 -15.24 -11.67
C VAL A 386 -6.02 -14.47 -10.63
N ASN A 387 -6.99 -15.12 -10.02
CA ASN A 387 -7.79 -14.52 -8.95
C ASN A 387 -6.88 -14.07 -7.78
N ILE A 388 -7.08 -12.85 -7.29
CA ILE A 388 -6.25 -12.23 -6.25
C ILE A 388 -6.19 -13.06 -4.95
N TRP A 389 -7.28 -13.73 -4.58
CA TRP A 389 -7.32 -14.65 -3.43
C TRP A 389 -6.41 -15.87 -3.65
N VAL A 390 -6.37 -16.38 -4.87
CA VAL A 390 -5.49 -17.51 -5.23
C VAL A 390 -4.03 -17.07 -5.21
N ALA A 391 -3.71 -15.93 -5.81
CA ALA A 391 -2.35 -15.39 -5.80
C ALA A 391 -1.86 -15.10 -4.37
N GLY A 392 -2.69 -14.45 -3.54
CA GLY A 392 -2.40 -14.19 -2.14
C GLY A 392 -2.24 -15.48 -1.32
N ALA A 393 -3.14 -16.45 -1.50
CA ALA A 393 -3.07 -17.73 -0.81
C ALA A 393 -1.80 -18.54 -1.20
N LEU A 394 -1.43 -18.58 -2.47
CA LEU A 394 -0.17 -19.20 -2.92
C LEU A 394 1.03 -18.50 -2.33
N THR A 395 1.06 -17.17 -2.34
CA THR A 395 2.14 -16.36 -1.78
C THR A 395 2.37 -16.69 -0.31
N LEU A 396 1.33 -16.57 0.51
CA LEU A 396 1.43 -16.80 1.95
C LEU A 396 1.68 -18.26 2.28
N SER A 397 0.99 -19.20 1.61
CA SER A 397 1.09 -20.62 1.94
C SER A 397 2.43 -21.23 1.56
N LEU A 398 2.98 -20.91 0.38
CA LEU A 398 4.26 -21.45 -0.05
C LEU A 398 5.41 -20.86 0.77
N ASN A 399 5.36 -19.56 1.06
CA ASN A 399 6.37 -18.93 1.89
C ASN A 399 6.33 -19.47 3.33
N SER A 400 5.18 -19.42 4.00
CA SER A 400 5.05 -19.90 5.38
C SER A 400 5.19 -21.41 5.52
N GLY A 401 4.81 -22.18 4.50
CA GLY A 401 5.04 -23.63 4.43
C GLY A 401 6.50 -23.99 4.49
N ALA A 402 7.39 -23.18 3.89
CA ALA A 402 8.84 -23.39 3.97
C ALA A 402 9.39 -23.10 5.38
N TYR A 403 8.85 -22.11 6.10
CA TYR A 403 9.19 -21.89 7.52
C TYR A 403 8.65 -23.01 8.41
N LEU A 404 7.40 -23.43 8.22
CA LEU A 404 6.79 -24.53 8.96
C LEU A 404 7.54 -25.86 8.71
N ALA A 405 8.06 -26.11 7.50
CA ALA A 405 8.88 -27.28 7.22
C ALA A 405 10.15 -27.34 8.08
N GLU A 406 10.80 -26.20 8.32
CA GLU A 406 11.94 -26.12 9.23
C GLU A 406 11.54 -26.30 10.70
N ILE A 407 10.39 -25.76 11.11
CA ILE A 407 9.83 -25.95 12.45
C ILE A 407 9.59 -27.44 12.69
N VAL A 408 8.91 -28.12 11.77
CA VAL A 408 8.63 -29.57 11.86
C VAL A 408 9.94 -30.37 11.88
N ARG A 409 10.90 -30.08 10.99
CA ARG A 409 12.21 -30.70 10.99
C ARG A 409 12.93 -30.55 12.36
N GLY A 410 12.96 -29.29 12.84
CA GLY A 410 13.60 -28.97 14.12
C GLY A 410 12.97 -29.73 15.29
N ALA A 411 11.65 -29.78 15.33
CA ALA A 411 10.89 -30.47 16.36
C ALA A 411 11.14 -32.00 16.33
N VAL A 412 11.13 -32.63 15.14
CA VAL A 412 11.44 -34.06 15.00
C VAL A 412 12.87 -34.37 15.46
N GLN A 413 13.84 -33.51 15.13
CA GLN A 413 15.22 -33.68 15.54
C GLN A 413 15.49 -33.37 17.03
N SER A 414 14.58 -32.66 17.69
CA SER A 414 14.68 -32.36 19.13
C SER A 414 14.14 -33.47 20.01
N VAL A 415 13.45 -34.47 19.46
CA VAL A 415 13.08 -35.68 20.21
C VAL A 415 14.31 -36.51 20.46
N ASP A 416 14.50 -37.00 21.70
CA ASP A 416 15.64 -37.83 22.09
C ASP A 416 15.77 -39.06 21.20
N SER A 417 16.98 -39.34 20.68
CA SER A 417 17.23 -40.46 19.77
C SER A 417 16.93 -41.82 20.41
N GLY A 418 17.05 -41.94 21.74
CA GLY A 418 16.70 -43.14 22.49
C GLY A 418 15.23 -43.52 22.37
N GLN A 419 14.33 -42.55 22.07
CA GLN A 419 12.92 -42.85 21.81
C GLN A 419 12.73 -43.64 20.50
N MET A 420 13.47 -43.30 19.46
CA MET A 420 13.48 -44.06 18.21
C MET A 420 14.12 -45.44 18.40
N GLU A 421 15.24 -45.51 19.08
CA GLU A 421 15.97 -46.78 19.36
C GLU A 421 15.11 -47.72 20.21
N GLY A 422 14.51 -47.21 21.30
CA GLY A 422 13.62 -47.97 22.16
C GLY A 422 12.39 -48.51 21.42
N ALA A 423 11.76 -47.67 20.60
CA ALA A 423 10.60 -48.09 19.79
C ALA A 423 10.97 -49.19 18.79
N ARG A 424 12.15 -49.09 18.17
CA ARG A 424 12.65 -50.12 17.25
C ARG A 424 13.03 -51.41 17.95
N SER A 425 13.58 -51.34 19.15
CA SER A 425 13.90 -52.51 19.97
C SER A 425 12.65 -53.29 20.41
N LEU A 426 11.49 -52.60 20.47
CA LEU A 426 10.19 -53.23 20.71
C LEU A 426 9.54 -53.79 19.45
N GLY A 427 10.26 -53.82 18.30
CA GLY A 427 9.78 -54.39 17.04
C GLY A 427 8.99 -53.47 16.12
N LEU A 428 8.87 -52.16 16.45
CA LEU A 428 8.26 -51.21 15.55
C LEU A 428 9.17 -50.95 14.33
N ASN A 429 8.59 -50.91 13.13
CA ASN A 429 9.35 -50.44 11.98
C ASN A 429 9.53 -48.92 12.04
N HIS A 430 10.43 -48.37 11.19
CA HIS A 430 10.73 -46.92 11.19
C HIS A 430 9.48 -46.04 11.10
N HIS A 431 8.56 -46.36 10.21
CA HIS A 431 7.31 -45.58 10.00
C HIS A 431 6.38 -45.67 11.22
N GLN A 432 6.28 -46.83 11.85
CA GLN A 432 5.47 -47.04 13.06
C GLN A 432 6.07 -46.28 14.25
N ALA A 433 7.39 -46.35 14.43
CA ALA A 433 8.11 -45.62 15.47
C ALA A 433 7.98 -44.11 15.26
N MET A 434 8.14 -43.62 14.00
CA MET A 434 7.94 -42.22 13.65
C MET A 434 6.52 -41.77 13.98
N ALA A 435 5.51 -42.48 13.51
CA ALA A 435 4.09 -42.04 13.65
C ALA A 435 3.58 -42.14 15.10
N ARG A 436 3.97 -43.19 15.85
CA ARG A 436 3.39 -43.48 17.17
C ARG A 436 4.20 -42.96 18.36
N VAL A 437 5.50 -42.72 18.18
CA VAL A 437 6.40 -42.34 19.28
C VAL A 437 6.99 -40.95 19.04
N ILE A 438 7.55 -40.69 17.85
CA ILE A 438 8.26 -39.44 17.57
C ILE A 438 7.30 -38.29 17.26
N MET A 439 6.35 -38.52 16.35
CA MET A 439 5.46 -37.43 15.89
C MET A 439 4.58 -36.81 16.99
N PRO A 440 3.99 -37.56 17.94
CA PRO A 440 3.25 -36.95 19.05
C PRO A 440 4.13 -36.01 19.88
N GLN A 441 5.36 -36.40 20.20
CA GLN A 441 6.32 -35.60 20.96
C GLN A 441 6.78 -34.37 20.13
N ALA A 442 7.14 -34.60 18.86
CA ALA A 442 7.55 -33.53 17.95
C ALA A 442 6.43 -32.48 17.75
N THR A 443 5.15 -32.92 17.69
CA THR A 443 4.01 -32.01 17.58
C THR A 443 3.89 -31.11 18.80
N ALA A 444 4.05 -31.65 20.00
CA ALA A 444 4.05 -30.88 21.23
C ALA A 444 5.18 -29.85 21.27
N ILE A 445 6.39 -30.24 20.83
CA ILE A 445 7.56 -29.34 20.73
C ILE A 445 7.35 -28.25 19.67
N ALA A 446 6.71 -28.58 18.54
CA ALA A 446 6.49 -27.65 17.42
C ALA A 446 5.39 -26.62 17.69
N MET A 447 4.39 -26.96 18.54
CA MET A 447 3.15 -26.18 18.68
C MET A 447 3.37 -24.69 18.97
N PRO A 448 4.24 -24.27 19.91
CA PRO A 448 4.47 -22.84 20.16
C PRO A 448 5.01 -22.10 18.92
N SER A 449 5.89 -22.75 18.16
CA SER A 449 6.46 -22.17 16.93
C SER A 449 5.45 -22.13 15.79
N ILE A 450 4.56 -23.11 15.68
CA ILE A 450 3.45 -23.12 14.71
C ILE A 450 2.48 -21.97 15.01
N ILE A 451 2.14 -21.73 16.27
CA ILE A 451 1.30 -20.61 16.71
C ILE A 451 1.97 -19.28 16.37
N ASN A 452 3.27 -19.14 16.63
CA ASN A 452 4.01 -17.94 16.28
C ASN A 452 4.02 -17.69 14.76
N GLN A 453 4.13 -18.75 13.95
CA GLN A 453 4.08 -18.62 12.49
C GLN A 453 2.70 -18.13 12.00
N LEU A 454 1.61 -18.55 12.62
CA LEU A 454 0.27 -18.00 12.33
C LEU A 454 0.22 -16.49 12.58
N VAL A 455 0.77 -16.01 13.70
CA VAL A 455 0.84 -14.58 14.03
C VAL A 455 1.68 -13.80 12.99
N ILE A 456 2.80 -14.38 12.55
CA ILE A 456 3.64 -13.81 11.49
C ILE A 456 2.82 -13.68 10.19
N MET A 457 2.09 -14.72 9.80
CA MET A 457 1.27 -14.71 8.58
C MET A 457 0.18 -13.63 8.58
N ILE A 458 -0.41 -13.30 9.72
CA ILE A 458 -1.36 -12.18 9.83
C ILE A 458 -0.68 -10.85 9.48
N LYS A 459 0.56 -10.65 9.91
CA LYS A 459 1.33 -9.44 9.58
C LYS A 459 1.76 -9.44 8.13
N ASP A 460 2.25 -10.59 7.64
CA ASP A 460 2.72 -10.75 6.26
C ASP A 460 1.58 -10.57 5.24
N SER A 461 0.32 -10.83 5.62
CA SER A 461 -0.83 -10.58 4.74
C SER A 461 -0.97 -9.10 4.35
N SER A 462 -0.46 -8.17 5.17
CA SER A 462 -0.44 -6.74 4.83
C SER A 462 0.41 -6.42 3.60
N LEU A 463 1.39 -7.24 3.26
CA LEU A 463 2.20 -7.07 2.05
C LEU A 463 1.40 -7.31 0.76
N LEU A 464 0.24 -7.99 0.85
CA LEU A 464 -0.65 -8.22 -0.30
C LEU A 464 -1.36 -6.93 -0.76
N LEU A 465 -1.31 -5.84 0.03
CA LEU A 465 -1.77 -4.53 -0.44
C LEU A 465 -1.08 -4.12 -1.74
N ALA A 466 0.18 -4.52 -1.93
CA ALA A 466 0.96 -4.17 -3.12
C ALA A 466 0.40 -4.76 -4.44
N ILE A 467 -0.44 -5.80 -4.35
CA ILE A 467 -1.18 -6.36 -5.48
C ILE A 467 -2.66 -5.96 -5.48
N GLY A 468 -3.06 -5.01 -4.61
CA GLY A 468 -4.44 -4.54 -4.49
C GLY A 468 -5.37 -5.43 -3.66
N PHE A 469 -4.84 -6.34 -2.84
CA PHE A 469 -5.68 -7.19 -1.99
C PHE A 469 -6.29 -6.39 -0.84
N GLY A 470 -7.62 -6.34 -0.76
CA GLY A 470 -8.40 -5.53 0.16
C GLY A 470 -8.36 -6.00 1.63
N GLU A 471 -7.16 -6.14 2.21
CA GLU A 471 -6.95 -6.48 3.62
C GLU A 471 -6.99 -5.22 4.52
N LEU A 472 -6.71 -5.35 5.82
CA LEU A 472 -6.90 -4.28 6.79
C LEU A 472 -6.05 -3.03 6.50
N LEU A 473 -4.77 -3.18 6.14
CA LEU A 473 -3.90 -2.04 5.85
C LEU A 473 -4.26 -1.37 4.51
N TYR A 474 -4.70 -2.15 3.51
CA TYR A 474 -5.26 -1.63 2.27
C TYR A 474 -6.48 -0.74 2.53
N GLN A 475 -7.43 -1.19 3.36
CA GLN A 475 -8.61 -0.38 3.70
C GLN A 475 -8.22 0.90 4.45
N ALA A 476 -7.23 0.83 5.33
CA ALA A 476 -6.69 2.01 5.99
C ALA A 476 -6.13 3.02 4.97
N GLN A 477 -5.40 2.51 3.99
CA GLN A 477 -4.79 3.31 2.95
C GLN A 477 -5.83 4.05 2.10
N GLN A 478 -6.91 3.36 1.72
CA GLN A 478 -8.06 3.99 1.05
C GLN A 478 -8.68 5.11 1.90
N LEU A 479 -8.83 4.89 3.20
CA LEU A 479 -9.43 5.86 4.11
C LEU A 479 -8.56 7.10 4.30
N TYR A 480 -7.25 6.94 4.56
CA TYR A 480 -6.41 8.11 4.76
C TYR A 480 -6.03 8.83 3.45
N ALA A 481 -6.08 8.15 2.32
CA ALA A 481 -5.98 8.81 1.01
C ALA A 481 -7.18 9.73 0.74
N ALA A 482 -8.38 9.37 1.21
CA ALA A 482 -9.58 10.15 1.05
C ALA A 482 -9.73 11.26 2.11
N ASN A 483 -9.35 11.04 3.37
CA ASN A 483 -9.61 11.96 4.48
C ASN A 483 -8.37 12.68 5.02
N PHE A 484 -7.17 12.38 4.50
CA PHE A 484 -5.86 12.93 4.86
C PHE A 484 -5.50 12.81 6.36
N ARG A 485 -6.17 11.91 7.10
CA ARG A 485 -5.97 11.68 8.53
C ARG A 485 -5.15 10.41 8.77
N VAL A 486 -3.92 10.44 8.32
CA VAL A 486 -3.01 9.27 8.30
C VAL A 486 -2.73 8.76 9.71
N THR A 487 -2.28 9.63 10.60
CA THR A 487 -1.86 9.24 11.95
C THR A 487 -2.98 8.57 12.73
N GLU A 488 -4.17 9.17 12.72
CA GLU A 488 -5.32 8.63 13.46
C GLU A 488 -5.79 7.29 12.86
N THR A 489 -5.83 7.19 11.52
CA THR A 489 -6.24 5.95 10.84
C THR A 489 -5.25 4.82 11.12
N LEU A 490 -3.94 5.08 11.05
CA LEU A 490 -2.91 4.08 11.36
C LEU A 490 -2.91 3.67 12.82
N LEU A 491 -3.22 4.58 13.77
CA LEU A 491 -3.42 4.22 15.17
C LEU A 491 -4.60 3.27 15.36
N ILE A 492 -5.74 3.54 14.72
CA ILE A 492 -6.91 2.65 14.76
C ILE A 492 -6.53 1.26 14.25
N VAL A 493 -5.87 1.19 13.10
CA VAL A 493 -5.43 -0.07 12.48
C VAL A 493 -4.42 -0.82 13.34
N GLY A 494 -3.44 -0.09 13.91
CA GLY A 494 -2.47 -0.68 14.84
C GLY A 494 -3.14 -1.34 16.05
N VAL A 495 -4.16 -0.67 16.62
CA VAL A 495 -4.98 -1.24 17.70
C VAL A 495 -5.78 -2.46 17.22
N MET A 496 -6.36 -2.41 16.02
CA MET A 496 -7.12 -3.55 15.47
C MET A 496 -6.22 -4.77 15.23
N TYR A 497 -5.02 -4.61 14.66
CA TYR A 497 -4.05 -5.69 14.55
C TYR A 497 -3.64 -6.24 15.91
N PHE A 498 -3.32 -5.35 16.86
CA PHE A 498 -2.93 -5.76 18.21
C PHE A 498 -4.01 -6.59 18.89
N VAL A 499 -5.27 -6.14 18.84
CA VAL A 499 -6.42 -6.86 19.42
C VAL A 499 -6.63 -8.19 18.71
N ALA A 500 -6.64 -8.22 17.38
CA ALA A 500 -6.85 -9.44 16.61
C ALA A 500 -5.76 -10.49 16.88
N ILE A 501 -4.48 -10.08 16.86
CA ILE A 501 -3.33 -10.96 17.14
C ILE A 501 -3.40 -11.46 18.58
N THR A 502 -3.75 -10.61 19.53
CA THR A 502 -3.86 -10.99 20.94
C THR A 502 -4.96 -12.02 21.18
N ILE A 503 -6.14 -11.84 20.59
CA ILE A 503 -7.25 -12.80 20.67
C ILE A 503 -6.83 -14.14 20.04
N LEU A 504 -6.24 -14.12 18.85
CA LEU A 504 -5.81 -15.34 18.17
C LEU A 504 -4.71 -16.07 18.94
N THR A 505 -3.74 -15.36 19.49
CA THR A 505 -2.69 -15.95 20.34
C THR A 505 -3.28 -16.58 21.60
N TRP A 506 -4.28 -15.92 22.22
CA TRP A 506 -4.97 -16.47 23.38
C TRP A 506 -5.73 -17.77 23.03
N LEU A 507 -6.47 -17.78 21.92
CA LEU A 507 -7.18 -18.97 21.44
C LEU A 507 -6.20 -20.12 21.13
N ALA A 508 -5.09 -19.83 20.44
CA ALA A 508 -4.08 -20.79 20.10
C ALA A 508 -3.40 -21.39 21.35
N ASN A 509 -3.14 -20.59 22.37
CA ASN A 509 -2.61 -21.07 23.66
C ASN A 509 -3.58 -21.98 24.41
N ILE A 510 -4.89 -21.86 24.22
CA ILE A 510 -5.88 -22.80 24.76
C ILE A 510 -5.73 -24.17 24.08
N VAL A 511 -5.51 -24.18 22.76
CA VAL A 511 -5.27 -25.41 21.99
C VAL A 511 -3.97 -26.06 22.43
N ASP A 512 -2.89 -25.29 22.53
CA ASP A 512 -1.56 -25.77 22.98
C ASP A 512 -1.65 -26.47 24.34
N ARG A 513 -2.34 -25.87 25.32
CA ARG A 513 -2.54 -26.47 26.64
C ARG A 513 -3.33 -27.78 26.61
N LYS A 514 -4.18 -28.02 25.59
CA LYS A 514 -4.92 -29.29 25.44
C LYS A 514 -4.06 -30.37 24.77
N VAL A 515 -3.15 -29.98 23.88
CA VAL A 515 -2.25 -30.90 23.17
C VAL A 515 -1.11 -31.34 24.09
N ASN A 516 -0.66 -30.47 25.00
CA ASN A 516 0.44 -30.73 25.94
C ASN A 516 -0.01 -31.30 27.30
N ARG A 517 -1.29 -31.69 27.41
CA ARG A 517 -1.83 -32.49 28.52
C ARG A 517 -1.92 -33.97 28.12
#